data_6f0f0ae07019bc151061fe4918be249b
#
_entry.id   6f0f0ae07019bc151061fe4918be249b
#
_cell.length_a   1.000
_cell.length_b   1.000
_cell.length_c   1.000
_cell.angle_alpha   90.00
_cell.angle_beta   90.00
_cell.angle_gamma   90.00
#
_symmetry.space_group_name_H-M   'P 1'
#
loop_
_entity.id
_entity.type
_entity.pdbx_description
1 polymer ?
#
loop_
_entity_poly.entity_id
_entity_poly.type
_entity_poly.pdbx_seq_one_letter_code
_entity_poly.pdbx_strand_id
1 'polypeptide(L)'
;MKRRTFMLILAAALCLLPALGACTPAGDTPTAAPTDTATDPDSGAVTESDTLPVTATEPDTEAATDTETEAPVAGTDSGIVRDGTPRKYFTLSFDDGITQDLRLIGILKKYGMDNCTFFINTGLMGANWAWVGGQFNRPDVSHLRFTEEELKTGIYAGFDLECHTATHPSLKALSNRRVQREIERDVMKIQEISGIRPVGMAWPGGDTEFNRQNITVILEKTDVRFARCTTPTYAFTLPENFMRWRPSCSISDGNVLELAEQFLHADCTEDMLFYVWGHGYELDLFGTWDRFEQLVSKMAEAAGRGEIVPVTNAEFYQLFKNDIPSLAE
;
A
#
# COMPACT_ATOMS: atom_id res chain seq x y z
N MET A 1 5.34 -19.23 39.99
CA MET A 1 6.41 -19.06 38.98
C MET A 1 6.27 -20.11 37.90
N LYS A 2 6.38 -19.80 36.64
CA LYS A 2 6.16 -20.55 35.38
C LYS A 2 4.77 -20.36 34.77
N ARG A 3 4.67 -19.32 33.91
CA ARG A 3 3.83 -19.23 32.71
C ARG A 3 3.96 -17.83 32.10
N ARG A 4 5.09 -17.52 31.47
CA ARG A 4 5.27 -16.37 30.59
C ARG A 4 6.37 -16.74 29.59
N THR A 5 6.05 -17.47 28.54
CA THR A 5 6.94 -17.62 27.36
C THR A 5 6.16 -18.40 26.30
N PHE A 6 5.19 -17.81 25.62
CA PHE A 6 4.56 -18.48 24.45
C PHE A 6 3.85 -17.53 23.46
N MET A 7 4.21 -16.25 23.40
CA MET A 7 3.48 -15.34 22.53
C MET A 7 4.36 -14.44 21.65
N LEU A 8 5.61 -14.77 21.43
CA LEU A 8 6.53 -13.90 20.67
C LEU A 8 6.98 -14.44 19.31
N ILE A 9 6.35 -15.48 18.75
CA ILE A 9 6.86 -16.14 17.53
C ILE A 9 5.92 -16.02 16.31
N LEU A 10 4.72 -15.47 16.41
CA LEU A 10 3.76 -15.58 15.31
C LEU A 10 3.76 -14.43 14.29
N ALA A 11 4.23 -13.27 14.64
CA ALA A 11 4.26 -12.12 13.70
C ALA A 11 5.37 -12.21 12.62
N ALA A 12 6.42 -13.01 12.87
CA ALA A 12 7.54 -13.18 11.92
C ALA A 12 7.34 -14.31 10.90
N ALA A 13 6.30 -15.13 11.02
CA ALA A 13 6.11 -16.32 10.20
C ALA A 13 5.38 -16.08 8.87
N LEU A 14 4.81 -14.90 8.65
CA LEU A 14 4.06 -14.60 7.41
C LEU A 14 4.95 -14.26 6.21
N CYS A 15 6.25 -14.04 6.40
CA CYS A 15 7.16 -13.58 5.33
C CYS A 15 8.18 -14.61 4.84
N LEU A 16 8.17 -15.87 5.30
CA LEU A 16 9.16 -16.87 4.92
C LEU A 16 8.52 -18.13 4.32
N LEU A 17 8.40 -18.18 3.00
CA LEU A 17 8.28 -19.42 2.24
C LEU A 17 9.63 -19.75 1.60
N PRO A 18 10.35 -20.82 2.05
CA PRO A 18 11.42 -21.40 1.25
C PRO A 18 10.78 -22.27 0.16
N ALA A 19 11.30 -22.14 -1.08
CA ALA A 19 11.03 -23.06 -2.16
C ALA A 19 11.53 -24.46 -1.76
N LEU A 20 10.64 -25.35 -1.38
CA LEU A 20 10.95 -26.78 -1.18
C LEU A 20 10.79 -27.51 -2.49
N GLY A 21 11.94 -27.92 -3.06
CA GLY A 21 12.04 -28.81 -4.18
C GLY A 21 11.40 -30.16 -3.86
N ALA A 22 10.51 -30.60 -4.76
CA ALA A 22 9.90 -31.92 -4.71
C ALA A 22 10.92 -32.99 -5.11
N CYS A 23 11.14 -33.99 -4.24
CA CYS A 23 11.71 -35.28 -4.62
C CYS A 23 10.61 -36.16 -5.15
N THR A 24 10.73 -36.61 -6.42
CA THR A 24 9.93 -37.65 -7.04
C THR A 24 10.63 -39.01 -6.91
N PRO A 25 9.91 -40.13 -6.81
CA PRO A 25 10.41 -41.43 -7.28
C PRO A 25 9.91 -41.72 -8.69
N ALA A 26 10.75 -42.44 -9.43
CA ALA A 26 10.70 -42.73 -10.85
C ALA A 26 9.60 -43.74 -11.27
N GLY A 27 9.20 -43.64 -12.54
CA GLY A 27 8.51 -44.70 -13.25
C GLY A 27 7.85 -44.26 -14.55
N ASP A 28 8.51 -44.63 -15.66
CA ASP A 28 7.98 -44.91 -17.01
C ASP A 28 7.62 -43.76 -17.98
N THR A 29 8.47 -43.67 -18.99
CA THR A 29 8.33 -43.07 -20.35
C THR A 29 7.67 -44.10 -21.33
N PRO A 30 7.31 -43.78 -22.60
CA PRO A 30 7.43 -42.52 -23.39
C PRO A 30 6.18 -42.16 -24.24
N THR A 31 6.08 -40.99 -24.81
CA THR A 31 5.79 -40.78 -26.24
C THR A 31 5.92 -39.31 -26.69
N ALA A 32 6.41 -39.16 -27.91
CA ALA A 32 7.01 -38.07 -28.63
C ALA A 32 6.17 -36.79 -28.84
N ALA A 33 6.95 -35.74 -29.17
CA ALA A 33 6.67 -34.36 -29.52
C ALA A 33 5.62 -34.11 -30.64
N PRO A 34 5.24 -32.84 -30.88
CA PRO A 34 6.00 -32.07 -31.87
C PRO A 34 6.35 -30.62 -31.42
N THR A 35 7.48 -30.23 -31.91
CA THR A 35 8.07 -28.90 -32.00
C THR A 35 7.24 -27.98 -32.90
N ASP A 36 6.95 -26.76 -32.38
CA ASP A 36 6.62 -25.64 -33.25
C ASP A 36 7.54 -24.46 -32.92
N THR A 37 8.41 -24.23 -33.86
CA THR A 37 9.25 -23.06 -34.02
C THR A 37 8.43 -21.96 -34.70
N ALA A 38 8.19 -20.86 -33.99
CA ALA A 38 7.72 -19.63 -34.61
C ALA A 38 8.88 -18.64 -34.68
N THR A 39 9.35 -18.46 -35.89
CA THR A 39 10.32 -17.46 -36.36
C THR A 39 9.69 -16.07 -36.41
N ASP A 40 10.44 -15.12 -35.93
CA ASP A 40 10.26 -13.67 -36.08
C ASP A 40 10.53 -13.26 -37.53
N PRO A 41 9.76 -12.40 -38.17
CA PRO A 41 10.17 -11.72 -39.39
C PRO A 41 10.29 -10.21 -39.16
N ASP A 42 11.52 -9.76 -39.04
CA ASP A 42 11.90 -8.38 -39.36
C ASP A 42 12.69 -8.39 -40.66
N SER A 43 12.29 -7.53 -41.53
CA SER A 43 13.01 -6.84 -42.62
C SER A 43 12.23 -6.77 -43.94
N GLY A 44 11.93 -5.55 -44.33
CA GLY A 44 11.34 -5.24 -45.62
C GLY A 44 11.39 -3.75 -45.90
N ALA A 45 12.54 -3.28 -46.38
CA ALA A 45 12.66 -1.96 -47.00
C ALA A 45 11.87 -1.90 -48.31
N VAL A 46 11.12 -0.83 -48.54
CA VAL A 46 10.65 -0.45 -49.88
C VAL A 46 10.78 1.05 -50.10
N THR A 47 11.35 1.35 -51.18
CA THR A 47 11.77 2.59 -51.80
C THR A 47 10.63 3.54 -52.20
N GLU A 48 11.04 4.81 -52.32
CA GLU A 48 10.34 5.99 -52.87
C GLU A 48 9.64 5.82 -54.22
N SER A 49 8.56 6.56 -54.44
CA SER A 49 8.45 7.52 -55.56
C SER A 49 7.07 8.21 -55.64
N ASP A 50 7.11 9.51 -55.67
CA ASP A 50 6.50 10.51 -56.55
C ASP A 50 5.11 11.11 -56.35
N THR A 51 5.24 12.42 -56.23
CA THR A 51 4.46 13.53 -56.83
C THR A 51 3.15 14.01 -56.18
N LEU A 52 3.26 15.26 -55.75
CA LEU A 52 2.27 16.30 -55.49
C LEU A 52 1.41 16.63 -56.76
N PRO A 53 0.35 17.50 -56.68
CA PRO A 53 0.01 18.54 -55.73
C PRO A 53 -1.52 18.67 -55.43
N VAL A 54 -1.96 19.51 -54.53
CA VAL A 54 -2.84 20.67 -54.69
C VAL A 54 -3.40 21.16 -53.38
N THR A 55 -3.21 22.42 -53.14
CA THR A 55 -3.75 23.36 -52.17
C THR A 55 -5.23 23.16 -51.77
N ALA A 56 -5.48 23.11 -50.47
CA ALA A 56 -6.72 23.58 -49.84
C ALA A 56 -6.35 24.32 -48.56
N THR A 57 -6.72 25.58 -48.54
CA THR A 57 -6.65 26.51 -47.39
C THR A 57 -7.62 26.03 -46.32
N GLU A 58 -7.13 25.63 -45.18
CA GLU A 58 -7.94 25.43 -43.98
C GLU A 58 -7.99 26.74 -43.18
N PRO A 59 -9.15 27.05 -42.57
CA PRO A 59 -9.27 28.23 -41.71
C PRO A 59 -8.57 27.94 -40.36
N ASP A 60 -7.82 28.94 -39.87
CA ASP A 60 -7.25 29.01 -38.52
C ASP A 60 -8.31 28.67 -37.47
N THR A 61 -8.25 27.46 -36.94
CA THR A 61 -8.95 27.14 -35.70
C THR A 61 -7.96 27.44 -34.58
N GLU A 62 -8.31 28.50 -33.82
CA GLU A 62 -7.62 28.78 -32.55
C GLU A 62 -7.51 27.50 -31.75
N ALA A 63 -6.28 27.06 -31.48
CA ALA A 63 -5.98 26.00 -30.54
C ALA A 63 -6.45 26.45 -29.15
N ALA A 64 -7.59 25.90 -28.74
CA ALA A 64 -7.93 25.90 -27.34
C ALA A 64 -6.79 25.17 -26.60
N THR A 65 -6.01 25.88 -25.83
CA THR A 65 -5.09 25.33 -24.85
C THR A 65 -5.93 24.66 -23.78
N ASP A 66 -6.22 23.37 -23.96
CA ASP A 66 -6.65 22.54 -22.85
C ASP A 66 -5.48 22.55 -21.84
N THR A 67 -5.61 23.38 -20.83
CA THR A 67 -4.80 23.26 -19.61
C THR A 67 -5.26 21.95 -18.96
N GLU A 68 -4.57 20.84 -19.24
CA GLU A 68 -4.69 19.64 -18.42
C GLU A 68 -4.39 20.05 -16.98
N THR A 69 -5.44 20.14 -16.17
CA THR A 69 -5.29 20.36 -14.74
C THR A 69 -4.70 19.08 -14.19
N GLU A 70 -3.47 19.14 -13.70
CA GLU A 70 -2.85 17.98 -13.04
C GLU A 70 -3.76 17.47 -11.91
N ALA A 71 -3.86 16.14 -11.78
CA ALA A 71 -4.65 15.52 -10.73
C ALA A 71 -4.15 15.95 -9.35
N PRO A 72 -5.04 16.15 -8.37
CA PRO A 72 -4.63 16.46 -7.01
C PRO A 72 -3.75 15.35 -6.44
N VAL A 73 -2.76 15.75 -5.65
CA VAL A 73 -1.81 14.84 -5.01
C VAL A 73 -2.33 14.45 -3.64
N ALA A 74 -2.15 13.19 -3.26
CA ALA A 74 -2.59 12.68 -1.98
C ALA A 74 -2.02 13.49 -0.79
N GLY A 75 -2.85 13.71 0.24
CA GLY A 75 -2.48 14.38 1.49
C GLY A 75 -2.26 15.89 1.41
N THR A 76 -2.46 16.55 0.26
CA THR A 76 -2.19 18.00 0.13
C THR A 76 -3.31 18.90 0.63
N ASP A 77 -4.52 18.38 0.81
CA ASP A 77 -5.73 19.15 1.17
C ASP A 77 -6.24 18.88 2.61
N SER A 78 -5.34 18.50 3.52
CA SER A 78 -5.72 18.16 4.90
C SER A 78 -6.17 19.37 5.75
N GLY A 79 -5.76 20.58 5.38
CA GLY A 79 -5.94 21.78 6.21
C GLY A 79 -5.19 21.76 7.55
N ILE A 80 -4.43 20.69 7.84
CA ILE A 80 -3.64 20.56 9.07
C ILE A 80 -2.37 21.39 8.93
N VAL A 81 -2.13 22.27 9.89
CA VAL A 81 -0.94 23.15 9.92
C VAL A 81 -0.12 22.84 11.17
N ARG A 82 1.21 22.65 10.97
CA ARG A 82 2.16 22.54 12.07
C ARG A 82 2.58 23.96 12.49
N ASP A 83 2.33 24.30 13.76
CA ASP A 83 2.65 25.60 14.37
C ASP A 83 3.87 25.54 15.31
N GLY A 84 4.58 24.40 15.31
CA GLY A 84 5.72 24.15 16.19
C GLY A 84 5.34 23.64 17.59
N THR A 85 4.06 23.54 17.90
CA THR A 85 3.59 22.89 19.13
C THR A 85 3.66 21.38 18.98
N PRO A 86 4.31 20.64 19.89
CA PRO A 86 4.32 19.18 19.87
C PRO A 86 2.93 18.56 19.85
N ARG A 87 2.73 17.58 18.99
CA ARG A 87 1.42 16.92 18.83
C ARG A 87 1.57 15.40 18.75
N LYS A 88 0.49 14.72 19.14
CA LYS A 88 0.33 13.27 19.00
C LYS A 88 -0.44 12.99 17.71
N TYR A 89 0.22 12.38 16.73
CA TYR A 89 -0.39 11.97 15.46
C TYR A 89 -0.81 10.51 15.52
N PHE A 90 -1.95 10.19 14.95
CA PHE A 90 -2.46 8.83 14.84
C PHE A 90 -2.80 8.51 13.39
N THR A 91 -2.32 7.37 12.88
CA THR A 91 -2.62 6.91 11.54
C THR A 91 -2.88 5.40 11.49
N LEU A 92 -3.70 5.00 10.54
CA LEU A 92 -4.04 3.61 10.24
C LEU A 92 -3.69 3.29 8.80
N SER A 93 -3.25 2.05 8.51
CA SER A 93 -3.22 1.58 7.13
C SER A 93 -3.57 0.10 7.01
N PHE A 94 -4.21 -0.25 5.89
CA PHE A 94 -4.55 -1.63 5.55
C PHE A 94 -4.15 -1.94 4.12
N ASP A 95 -3.71 -3.19 3.91
CA ASP A 95 -3.13 -3.65 2.65
C ASP A 95 -4.10 -4.50 1.84
N ASP A 96 -3.77 -4.64 0.55
CA ASP A 96 -4.29 -5.57 -0.44
C ASP A 96 -5.61 -5.17 -1.14
N GLY A 97 -6.41 -4.26 -0.62
CA GLY A 97 -7.67 -3.85 -1.24
C GLY A 97 -8.71 -4.98 -1.27
N ILE A 98 -8.96 -5.60 -0.13
CA ILE A 98 -9.76 -6.81 0.03
C ILE A 98 -11.17 -6.54 0.54
N THR A 99 -12.08 -7.47 0.33
CA THR A 99 -13.51 -7.29 0.66
C THR A 99 -13.80 -7.00 2.14
N GLN A 100 -12.90 -7.41 3.05
CA GLN A 100 -12.99 -7.07 4.48
C GLN A 100 -12.89 -5.55 4.74
N ASP A 101 -12.32 -4.79 3.83
CA ASP A 101 -12.20 -3.33 3.98
C ASP A 101 -13.57 -2.64 4.07
N LEU A 102 -14.64 -3.24 3.52
CA LEU A 102 -15.99 -2.73 3.73
C LEU A 102 -16.37 -2.65 5.21
N ARG A 103 -15.96 -3.65 6.01
CA ARG A 103 -16.22 -3.65 7.45
C ARG A 103 -15.32 -2.67 8.18
N LEU A 104 -14.04 -2.57 7.77
CA LEU A 104 -13.12 -1.54 8.30
C LEU A 104 -13.69 -0.16 8.09
N ILE A 105 -14.07 0.18 6.85
CA ILE A 105 -14.67 1.46 6.45
C ILE A 105 -15.96 1.73 7.23
N GLY A 106 -16.81 0.71 7.41
CA GLY A 106 -18.04 0.82 8.19
C GLY A 106 -17.77 1.23 9.63
N ILE A 107 -16.77 0.62 10.29
CA ILE A 107 -16.36 0.96 11.65
C ILE A 107 -15.74 2.36 11.68
N LEU A 108 -14.81 2.67 10.78
CA LEU A 108 -14.16 3.98 10.72
C LEU A 108 -15.19 5.11 10.54
N LYS A 109 -16.10 4.99 9.59
CA LYS A 109 -17.18 5.97 9.35
C LYS A 109 -18.13 6.12 10.55
N LYS A 110 -18.41 5.03 11.29
CA LYS A 110 -19.24 5.06 12.49
C LYS A 110 -18.68 6.01 13.56
N TYR A 111 -17.36 6.12 13.65
CA TYR A 111 -16.67 6.94 14.63
C TYR A 111 -16.10 8.24 14.05
N GLY A 112 -16.34 8.54 12.77
CA GLY A 112 -15.82 9.75 12.12
C GLY A 112 -14.30 9.76 11.97
N MET A 113 -13.69 8.58 11.82
CA MET A 113 -12.25 8.39 11.66
C MET A 113 -11.93 8.06 10.19
N ASP A 114 -11.60 9.07 9.40
CA ASP A 114 -11.25 8.94 7.99
C ASP A 114 -9.73 8.95 7.71
N ASN A 115 -8.93 8.94 8.77
CA ASN A 115 -7.47 8.96 8.76
C ASN A 115 -6.82 7.60 8.41
N CYS A 116 -7.45 6.81 7.56
CA CYS A 116 -6.95 5.50 7.16
C CYS A 116 -6.47 5.55 5.72
N THR A 117 -5.29 4.96 5.49
CA THR A 117 -4.71 4.73 4.16
C THR A 117 -4.92 3.28 3.76
N PHE A 118 -5.45 3.04 2.56
CA PHE A 118 -5.54 1.71 1.97
C PHE A 118 -4.49 1.57 0.87
N PHE A 119 -3.61 0.59 1.02
CA PHE A 119 -2.61 0.24 0.02
C PHE A 119 -3.14 -0.89 -0.85
N ILE A 120 -3.41 -0.64 -2.12
CA ILE A 120 -4.10 -1.60 -2.98
C ILE A 120 -3.23 -2.11 -4.13
N ASN A 121 -3.51 -3.34 -4.61
CA ASN A 121 -2.83 -3.96 -5.74
C ASN A 121 -3.73 -3.95 -6.97
N THR A 122 -3.63 -2.96 -7.82
CA THR A 122 -4.58 -2.80 -8.93
C THR A 122 -4.46 -3.85 -10.04
N GLY A 123 -3.32 -4.50 -10.17
CA GLY A 123 -3.14 -5.62 -11.11
C GLY A 123 -3.71 -6.96 -10.61
N LEU A 124 -4.18 -7.01 -9.36
CA LEU A 124 -4.77 -8.18 -8.73
C LEU A 124 -6.27 -8.01 -8.40
N MET A 125 -6.91 -6.95 -8.92
CA MET A 125 -8.34 -6.73 -8.72
C MET A 125 -9.16 -7.97 -9.12
N GLY A 126 -10.12 -8.36 -8.27
CA GLY A 126 -10.94 -9.56 -8.42
C GLY A 126 -10.23 -10.89 -8.09
N ALA A 127 -8.94 -10.88 -7.80
CA ALA A 127 -8.21 -12.09 -7.44
C ALA A 127 -8.48 -12.52 -5.99
N ASN A 128 -8.59 -13.83 -5.79
CA ASN A 128 -8.69 -14.44 -4.46
C ASN A 128 -7.45 -15.27 -4.15
N TRP A 129 -6.72 -14.91 -3.11
CA TRP A 129 -5.57 -15.68 -2.63
C TRP A 129 -6.01 -16.69 -1.57
N ALA A 130 -6.64 -17.76 -2.00
CA ALA A 130 -7.20 -18.81 -1.12
C ALA A 130 -6.17 -19.42 -0.13
N TRP A 131 -4.86 -19.25 -0.37
CA TRP A 131 -3.81 -19.75 0.50
C TRP A 131 -3.88 -19.15 1.94
N VAL A 132 -4.40 -17.93 2.08
CA VAL A 132 -4.53 -17.27 3.40
C VAL A 132 -5.35 -18.14 4.35
N GLY A 133 -6.58 -18.50 3.95
CA GLY A 133 -7.43 -19.38 4.77
C GLY A 133 -6.82 -20.77 4.94
N GLY A 134 -6.24 -21.34 3.87
CA GLY A 134 -5.60 -22.66 3.90
C GLY A 134 -4.42 -22.75 4.86
N GLN A 135 -3.56 -21.74 4.89
CA GLN A 135 -2.39 -21.71 5.77
C GLN A 135 -2.77 -21.75 7.27
N PHE A 136 -3.88 -21.14 7.63
CA PHE A 136 -4.35 -21.07 9.02
C PHE A 136 -5.45 -22.09 9.35
N ASN A 137 -5.74 -23.01 8.43
CA ASN A 137 -6.85 -23.96 8.54
C ASN A 137 -8.20 -23.26 8.80
N ARG A 138 -8.42 -22.12 8.14
CA ARG A 138 -9.61 -21.27 8.20
C ARG A 138 -10.14 -21.04 6.78
N PRO A 139 -10.73 -22.09 6.14
CA PRO A 139 -11.24 -21.98 4.77
C PRO A 139 -12.43 -21.02 4.62
N ASP A 140 -12.99 -20.58 5.75
CA ASP A 140 -14.02 -19.55 5.85
C ASP A 140 -13.48 -18.13 5.69
N VAL A 141 -12.16 -17.92 5.81
CA VAL A 141 -11.52 -16.62 5.64
C VAL A 141 -11.08 -16.44 4.20
N SER A 142 -11.69 -15.49 3.51
CA SER A 142 -11.33 -15.12 2.15
C SER A 142 -10.21 -14.09 2.13
N HIS A 143 -9.50 -14.03 0.99
CA HIS A 143 -8.59 -12.95 0.63
C HIS A 143 -8.94 -12.46 -0.77
N LEU A 144 -10.22 -12.13 -0.94
CA LEU A 144 -10.78 -11.67 -2.20
C LEU A 144 -10.59 -10.16 -2.32
N ARG A 145 -9.92 -9.73 -3.39
CA ARG A 145 -9.77 -8.32 -3.73
C ARG A 145 -11.02 -7.80 -4.45
N PHE A 146 -11.30 -6.52 -4.28
CA PHE A 146 -12.33 -5.87 -5.06
C PHE A 146 -12.04 -5.93 -6.55
N THR A 147 -13.09 -6.03 -7.35
CA THR A 147 -13.02 -5.84 -8.81
C THR A 147 -12.87 -4.35 -9.14
N GLU A 148 -12.46 -4.03 -10.36
CA GLU A 148 -12.37 -2.64 -10.83
C GLU A 148 -13.74 -1.95 -10.80
N GLU A 149 -14.80 -2.67 -11.19
CA GLU A 149 -16.17 -2.16 -11.15
C GLU A 149 -16.60 -1.79 -9.74
N GLU A 150 -16.28 -2.62 -8.74
CA GLU A 150 -16.58 -2.33 -7.34
C GLU A 150 -15.80 -1.11 -6.84
N LEU A 151 -14.51 -1.00 -7.16
CA LEU A 151 -13.69 0.16 -6.77
C LEU A 151 -14.23 1.47 -7.37
N LYS A 152 -14.69 1.44 -8.63
CA LYS A 152 -15.31 2.59 -9.30
C LYS A 152 -16.65 3.03 -8.70
N THR A 153 -17.28 2.21 -7.85
CA THR A 153 -18.46 2.67 -7.09
C THR A 153 -18.13 3.64 -5.96
N GLY A 154 -16.84 3.87 -5.68
CA GLY A 154 -16.38 4.78 -4.63
C GLY A 154 -16.35 4.13 -3.24
N ILE A 155 -16.05 2.83 -3.15
CA ILE A 155 -15.92 2.11 -1.86
C ILE A 155 -15.00 2.87 -0.89
N TYR A 156 -13.86 3.35 -1.40
CA TYR A 156 -12.89 4.10 -0.60
C TYR A 156 -13.08 5.61 -0.61
N ALA A 157 -14.24 6.11 -1.06
CA ALA A 157 -14.49 7.56 -1.09
C ALA A 157 -14.34 8.19 0.31
N GLY A 158 -13.48 9.20 0.40
CA GLY A 158 -13.13 9.89 1.66
C GLY A 158 -11.96 9.24 2.42
N PHE A 159 -11.33 8.20 1.87
CA PHE A 159 -10.11 7.58 2.40
C PHE A 159 -8.93 7.78 1.45
N ASP A 160 -7.72 7.68 1.99
CA ASP A 160 -6.49 7.75 1.24
C ASP A 160 -6.20 6.40 0.56
N LEU A 161 -5.93 6.44 -0.77
CA LEU A 161 -5.56 5.27 -1.56
C LEU A 161 -4.13 5.40 -2.05
N GLU A 162 -3.29 4.45 -1.70
CA GLU A 162 -1.88 4.44 -2.01
C GLU A 162 -1.44 3.11 -2.66
N CYS A 163 -0.24 3.10 -3.23
CA CYS A 163 0.29 2.00 -4.01
C CYS A 163 0.72 0.80 -3.14
N HIS A 164 0.40 -0.42 -3.61
CA HIS A 164 0.97 -1.65 -3.05
C HIS A 164 1.64 -2.52 -4.12
N THR A 165 2.12 -1.90 -5.18
CA THR A 165 2.55 -2.49 -6.44
C THR A 165 1.41 -3.17 -7.23
N ALA A 166 1.52 -3.21 -8.55
CA ALA A 166 0.44 -3.76 -9.37
C ALA A 166 0.15 -5.24 -9.07
N THR A 167 1.20 -6.07 -8.84
CA THR A 167 1.04 -7.53 -8.75
C THR A 167 1.67 -8.15 -7.50
N HIS A 168 2.01 -7.35 -6.49
CA HIS A 168 2.57 -7.79 -5.20
C HIS A 168 3.82 -8.70 -5.32
N PRO A 169 4.81 -8.38 -6.15
CA PRO A 169 6.02 -9.20 -6.25
C PRO A 169 7.05 -8.85 -5.17
N SER A 170 7.97 -9.78 -4.88
CA SER A 170 9.23 -9.41 -4.22
C SER A 170 10.02 -8.47 -5.12
N LEU A 171 10.11 -7.19 -4.76
CA LEU A 171 10.81 -6.19 -5.58
C LEU A 171 12.32 -6.46 -5.64
N LYS A 172 12.87 -7.06 -4.59
CA LYS A 172 14.30 -7.45 -4.53
C LYS A 172 14.72 -8.37 -5.68
N ALA A 173 13.80 -9.20 -6.17
CA ALA A 173 14.05 -10.15 -7.26
C ALA A 173 13.88 -9.53 -8.66
N LEU A 174 13.41 -8.27 -8.76
CA LEU A 174 13.10 -7.64 -10.03
C LEU A 174 14.23 -6.79 -10.56
N SER A 175 14.30 -6.67 -11.91
CA SER A 175 15.11 -5.64 -12.55
C SER A 175 14.54 -4.25 -12.30
N ASN A 176 15.38 -3.22 -12.35
CA ASN A 176 14.99 -1.81 -12.13
C ASN A 176 13.80 -1.39 -13.01
N ARG A 177 13.79 -1.81 -14.29
CA ARG A 177 12.67 -1.50 -15.21
C ARG A 177 11.36 -2.18 -14.77
N ARG A 178 11.42 -3.37 -14.18
CA ARG A 178 10.23 -4.05 -13.67
C ARG A 178 9.76 -3.43 -12.38
N VAL A 179 10.68 -3.03 -11.49
CA VAL A 179 10.33 -2.26 -10.27
C VAL A 179 9.57 -0.99 -10.64
N GLN A 180 10.14 -0.16 -11.52
CA GLN A 180 9.47 1.05 -12.01
C GLN A 180 8.07 0.74 -12.55
N ARG A 181 7.94 -0.27 -13.42
CA ARG A 181 6.65 -0.63 -14.03
C ARG A 181 5.60 -1.10 -13.02
N GLU A 182 5.98 -1.86 -12.00
CA GLU A 182 5.08 -2.31 -10.94
C GLU A 182 4.49 -1.12 -10.17
N ILE A 183 5.30 -0.11 -9.91
CA ILE A 183 4.86 1.09 -9.19
C ILE A 183 4.03 1.99 -10.11
N GLU A 184 4.52 2.35 -11.30
CA GLU A 184 3.82 3.28 -12.20
C GLU A 184 2.45 2.77 -12.63
N ARG A 185 2.33 1.47 -12.96
CA ARG A 185 1.04 0.89 -13.31
C ARG A 185 0.02 1.01 -12.19
N ASP A 186 0.46 0.77 -10.97
CA ASP A 186 -0.42 0.82 -9.80
C ASP A 186 -0.84 2.26 -9.51
N VAL A 187 0.12 3.18 -9.43
CA VAL A 187 -0.11 4.62 -9.24
C VAL A 187 -1.08 5.18 -10.29
N MET A 188 -0.85 4.88 -11.57
CA MET A 188 -1.72 5.37 -12.65
C MET A 188 -3.15 4.80 -12.54
N LYS A 189 -3.29 3.53 -12.19
CA LYS A 189 -4.61 2.90 -12.06
C LYS A 189 -5.34 3.41 -10.81
N ILE A 190 -4.65 3.63 -9.69
CA ILE A 190 -5.24 4.25 -8.50
C ILE A 190 -5.72 5.66 -8.83
N GLN A 191 -4.89 6.46 -9.51
CA GLN A 191 -5.29 7.81 -9.94
C GLN A 191 -6.51 7.79 -10.88
N GLU A 192 -6.59 6.83 -11.80
CA GLU A 192 -7.76 6.65 -12.68
C GLU A 192 -9.03 6.36 -11.87
N ILE A 193 -8.93 5.54 -10.81
CA ILE A 193 -10.07 5.12 -9.97
C ILE A 193 -10.48 6.23 -9.00
N SER A 194 -9.52 6.85 -8.31
CA SER A 194 -9.78 7.81 -7.23
C SER A 194 -9.82 9.27 -7.66
N GLY A 195 -9.21 9.59 -8.80
CA GLY A 195 -8.96 10.97 -9.22
C GLY A 195 -7.82 11.66 -8.46
N ILE A 196 -7.15 10.96 -7.52
CA ILE A 196 -6.07 11.48 -6.68
C ILE A 196 -4.78 10.73 -6.99
N ARG A 197 -3.67 11.46 -7.16
CA ARG A 197 -2.37 10.86 -7.45
C ARG A 197 -1.69 10.35 -6.19
N PRO A 198 -1.42 9.03 -6.07
CA PRO A 198 -0.66 8.46 -4.96
C PRO A 198 0.76 9.01 -4.87
N VAL A 199 1.26 9.17 -3.65
CA VAL A 199 2.66 9.58 -3.36
C VAL A 199 3.37 8.62 -2.42
N GLY A 200 2.70 7.57 -1.98
CA GLY A 200 3.21 6.55 -1.09
C GLY A 200 2.99 5.14 -1.56
N MET A 201 3.61 4.22 -0.82
CA MET A 201 3.38 2.79 -1.00
C MET A 201 3.54 2.01 0.31
N ALA A 202 3.08 0.76 0.32
CA ALA A 202 3.54 -0.25 1.25
C ALA A 202 4.45 -1.26 0.52
N TRP A 203 5.54 -1.71 1.17
CA TRP A 203 6.43 -2.71 0.59
C TRP A 203 5.75 -4.09 0.58
N PRO A 204 5.54 -4.74 -0.60
CA PRO A 204 5.02 -6.10 -0.65
C PRO A 204 5.94 -7.06 0.11
N GLY A 205 5.38 -7.90 0.98
CA GLY A 205 6.14 -8.87 1.78
C GLY A 205 7.04 -8.28 2.87
N GLY A 206 7.11 -6.95 2.99
CA GLY A 206 7.78 -6.26 4.09
C GLY A 206 9.27 -6.04 3.91
N ASP A 207 9.97 -5.88 5.04
CA ASP A 207 11.33 -5.32 5.14
C ASP A 207 12.43 -6.12 4.42
N THR A 208 12.22 -7.40 4.15
CA THR A 208 13.20 -8.28 3.50
C THR A 208 13.06 -8.37 1.99
N GLU A 209 11.96 -7.84 1.41
CA GLU A 209 11.58 -8.04 0.01
C GLU A 209 11.98 -6.86 -0.89
N PHE A 210 12.74 -5.91 -0.38
CA PHE A 210 13.34 -4.81 -1.13
C PHE A 210 14.79 -4.56 -0.72
N ASN A 211 15.49 -3.72 -1.49
CA ASN A 211 16.87 -3.31 -1.23
C ASN A 211 17.08 -1.81 -1.55
N ARG A 212 18.28 -1.28 -1.25
CA ARG A 212 18.59 0.14 -1.50
C ARG A 212 18.42 0.53 -2.98
N GLN A 213 18.75 -0.37 -3.92
CA GLN A 213 18.59 -0.10 -5.35
C GLN A 213 17.12 0.07 -5.74
N ASN A 214 16.20 -0.72 -5.14
CA ASN A 214 14.76 -0.54 -5.37
C ASN A 214 14.30 0.84 -4.91
N ILE A 215 14.73 1.29 -3.72
CA ILE A 215 14.43 2.63 -3.19
C ILE A 215 14.91 3.71 -4.16
N THR A 216 16.17 3.62 -4.60
CA THR A 216 16.74 4.58 -5.56
C THR A 216 15.91 4.66 -6.85
N VAL A 217 15.56 3.51 -7.43
CA VAL A 217 14.74 3.46 -8.65
C VAL A 217 13.38 4.10 -8.45
N ILE A 218 12.72 3.82 -7.33
CA ILE A 218 11.39 4.38 -7.03
C ILE A 218 11.48 5.90 -6.89
N LEU A 219 12.42 6.41 -6.11
CA LEU A 219 12.58 7.85 -5.89
C LEU A 219 12.97 8.62 -7.16
N GLU A 220 13.78 8.01 -8.04
CA GLU A 220 14.25 8.65 -9.27
C GLU A 220 13.26 8.56 -10.44
N LYS A 221 12.43 7.52 -10.48
CA LYS A 221 11.65 7.15 -11.67
C LYS A 221 10.14 7.19 -11.45
N THR A 222 9.67 7.42 -10.22
CA THR A 222 8.24 7.45 -9.90
C THR A 222 7.92 8.64 -8.98
N ASP A 223 6.64 8.87 -8.70
CA ASP A 223 6.20 9.91 -7.77
C ASP A 223 6.08 9.45 -6.32
N VAL A 224 6.37 8.19 -6.04
CA VAL A 224 6.35 7.64 -4.68
C VAL A 224 7.49 8.25 -3.86
N ARG A 225 7.17 8.73 -2.67
CA ARG A 225 8.07 9.44 -1.76
C ARG A 225 8.14 8.84 -0.36
N PHE A 226 7.19 7.98 0.02
CA PHE A 226 7.23 7.22 1.26
C PHE A 226 6.85 5.76 1.02
N ALA A 227 7.33 4.87 1.90
CA ALA A 227 7.01 3.45 1.82
C ALA A 227 6.99 2.83 3.22
N ARG A 228 5.83 2.25 3.58
CA ARG A 228 5.63 1.57 4.86
C ARG A 228 6.29 0.19 4.84
N CYS A 229 7.03 -0.09 5.91
CA CYS A 229 7.59 -1.37 6.28
C CYS A 229 6.64 -2.15 7.21
N THR A 230 6.97 -3.42 7.50
CA THR A 230 6.12 -4.29 8.36
C THR A 230 6.66 -4.47 9.77
N THR A 231 7.96 -4.30 9.98
CA THR A 231 8.59 -4.51 11.30
C THR A 231 8.16 -3.44 12.29
N PRO A 232 7.49 -3.81 13.40
CA PRO A 232 7.01 -2.84 14.38
C PRO A 232 8.15 -2.21 15.18
N THR A 233 7.98 -0.96 15.58
CA THR A 233 8.91 -0.26 16.49
C THR A 233 8.53 -0.43 17.96
N TYR A 234 7.25 -0.65 18.25
CA TYR A 234 6.64 -0.57 19.56
C TYR A 234 6.94 0.75 20.28
N ALA A 235 7.12 1.81 19.52
CA ALA A 235 7.43 3.16 19.96
C ALA A 235 6.53 4.18 19.24
N PHE A 236 6.53 5.41 19.73
CA PHE A 236 5.74 6.51 19.20
C PHE A 236 6.62 7.60 18.56
N THR A 237 7.82 7.22 18.15
CA THR A 237 8.76 8.12 17.49
C THR A 237 8.37 8.35 16.02
N LEU A 238 8.75 9.50 15.48
CA LEU A 238 8.66 9.76 14.06
C LEU A 238 9.59 8.83 13.26
N PRO A 239 9.32 8.54 11.98
CA PRO A 239 10.20 7.72 11.17
C PRO A 239 11.56 8.42 10.93
N GLU A 240 12.65 7.65 10.90
CA GLU A 240 13.98 8.17 10.56
C GLU A 240 14.09 8.55 9.07
N ASN A 241 13.37 7.84 8.21
CA ASN A 241 13.19 8.18 6.80
C ASN A 241 11.89 7.58 6.25
N PHE A 242 11.32 8.22 5.25
CA PHE A 242 10.03 7.83 4.73
C PHE A 242 10.04 6.55 3.88
N MET A 243 11.14 6.20 3.19
CA MET A 243 11.19 4.96 2.39
C MET A 243 11.39 3.70 3.25
N ARG A 244 11.57 3.85 4.56
CA ARG A 244 11.65 2.76 5.55
C ARG A 244 10.77 3.05 6.75
N TRP A 245 9.57 3.54 6.49
CA TRP A 245 8.63 3.95 7.52
C TRP A 245 8.07 2.73 8.26
N ARG A 246 8.58 2.48 9.45
CA ARG A 246 8.14 1.40 10.32
C ARG A 246 6.92 1.82 11.13
N PRO A 247 5.87 0.95 11.21
CA PRO A 247 4.72 1.20 12.06
C PRO A 247 5.06 1.02 13.55
N SER A 248 4.22 1.55 14.42
CA SER A 248 4.31 1.27 15.85
C SER A 248 3.95 -0.19 16.16
N CYS A 249 2.89 -0.72 15.55
CA CYS A 249 2.47 -2.12 15.73
C CYS A 249 1.56 -2.59 14.60
N SER A 250 1.28 -3.91 14.57
CA SER A 250 0.22 -4.51 13.77
C SER A 250 -1.12 -4.46 14.51
N ILE A 251 -2.22 -4.40 13.76
CA ILE A 251 -3.58 -4.53 14.32
C ILE A 251 -3.81 -5.92 14.94
N SER A 252 -3.07 -6.93 14.47
CA SER A 252 -3.12 -8.29 15.02
C SER A 252 -2.31 -8.47 16.31
N ASP A 253 -1.47 -7.50 16.69
CA ASP A 253 -0.71 -7.56 17.93
C ASP A 253 -1.63 -7.58 19.16
N GLY A 254 -1.37 -8.51 20.08
CA GLY A 254 -2.21 -8.72 21.27
C GLY A 254 -2.25 -7.51 22.20
N ASN A 255 -1.26 -6.62 22.12
CA ASN A 255 -1.08 -5.45 22.98
C ASN A 255 -1.46 -4.11 22.33
N VAL A 256 -2.12 -4.11 21.16
CA VAL A 256 -2.45 -2.87 20.44
C VAL A 256 -3.26 -1.87 21.27
N LEU A 257 -4.21 -2.34 22.10
CA LEU A 257 -4.98 -1.47 23.00
C LEU A 257 -4.14 -0.94 24.16
N GLU A 258 -3.19 -1.74 24.66
CA GLU A 258 -2.24 -1.29 25.69
C GLU A 258 -1.31 -0.20 25.12
N LEU A 259 -0.82 -0.37 23.89
CA LEU A 259 -0.04 0.65 23.20
C LEU A 259 -0.85 1.94 22.98
N ALA A 260 -2.13 1.83 22.60
CA ALA A 260 -3.01 2.99 22.48
C ALA A 260 -3.13 3.75 23.81
N GLU A 261 -3.31 3.04 24.94
CA GLU A 261 -3.34 3.67 26.27
C GLU A 261 -2.02 4.34 26.62
N GLN A 262 -0.88 3.66 26.37
CA GLN A 262 0.44 4.24 26.59
C GLN A 262 0.65 5.51 25.76
N PHE A 263 0.25 5.51 24.49
CA PHE A 263 0.34 6.67 23.60
C PHE A 263 -0.49 7.85 24.13
N LEU A 264 -1.75 7.60 24.50
CA LEU A 264 -2.64 8.65 25.01
C LEU A 264 -2.12 9.28 26.30
N HIS A 265 -1.52 8.49 27.19
CA HIS A 265 -1.00 8.96 28.48
C HIS A 265 0.46 9.46 28.44
N ALA A 266 1.17 9.28 27.32
CA ALA A 266 2.55 9.75 27.20
C ALA A 266 2.63 11.29 27.28
N ASP A 267 3.69 11.82 27.89
CA ASP A 267 4.00 13.24 27.85
C ASP A 267 4.43 13.65 26.44
N CYS A 268 3.73 14.62 25.84
CA CYS A 268 3.98 15.11 24.48
C CYS A 268 4.95 16.29 24.52
N THR A 269 6.24 16.01 24.70
CA THR A 269 7.31 17.03 24.70
C THR A 269 7.92 17.25 23.30
N GLU A 270 7.66 16.34 22.39
CA GLU A 270 8.03 16.36 20.97
C GLU A 270 6.90 15.74 20.16
N ASP A 271 6.91 15.91 18.83
CA ASP A 271 5.91 15.26 17.96
C ASP A 271 5.99 13.74 18.10
N MET A 272 4.85 13.09 18.28
CA MET A 272 4.72 11.65 18.46
C MET A 272 3.82 11.05 17.39
N LEU A 273 4.09 9.82 16.98
CA LEU A 273 3.30 9.08 16.02
C LEU A 273 2.92 7.69 16.54
N PHE A 274 1.62 7.41 16.57
CA PHE A 274 1.11 6.05 16.73
C PHE A 274 0.57 5.56 15.40
N TYR A 275 1.30 4.64 14.77
CA TYR A 275 1.00 4.07 13.47
C TYR A 275 0.64 2.60 13.60
N VAL A 276 -0.63 2.25 13.31
CA VAL A 276 -1.11 0.87 13.32
C VAL A 276 -1.39 0.42 11.88
N TRP A 277 -0.91 -0.76 11.51
CA TRP A 277 -1.11 -1.33 10.18
C TRP A 277 -1.66 -2.75 10.25
N GLY A 278 -2.12 -3.31 9.13
CA GLY A 278 -2.50 -4.72 9.03
C GLY A 278 -3.28 -5.03 7.76
N HIS A 279 -3.98 -6.17 7.80
CA HIS A 279 -4.88 -6.59 6.73
C HIS A 279 -6.26 -6.90 7.33
N GLY A 280 -7.32 -6.59 6.60
CA GLY A 280 -8.69 -6.87 7.07
C GLY A 280 -8.93 -8.36 7.33
N TYR A 281 -8.30 -9.26 6.56
CA TYR A 281 -8.43 -10.71 6.76
C TYR A 281 -7.85 -11.20 8.10
N GLU A 282 -6.87 -10.50 8.69
CA GLU A 282 -6.30 -10.86 9.99
C GLU A 282 -7.36 -10.74 11.10
N LEU A 283 -8.26 -9.77 10.99
CA LEU A 283 -9.35 -9.59 11.94
C LEU A 283 -10.36 -10.75 11.89
N ASP A 284 -10.58 -11.33 10.70
CA ASP A 284 -11.37 -12.56 10.54
C ASP A 284 -10.63 -13.77 11.10
N LEU A 285 -9.33 -13.94 10.77
CA LEU A 285 -8.51 -15.06 11.22
C LEU A 285 -8.47 -15.17 12.74
N PHE A 286 -8.25 -14.06 13.40
CA PHE A 286 -8.05 -14.01 14.86
C PHE A 286 -9.32 -13.65 15.65
N GLY A 287 -10.43 -13.34 14.97
CA GLY A 287 -11.70 -12.96 15.59
C GLY A 287 -11.59 -11.66 16.39
N THR A 288 -10.82 -10.68 15.89
CA THR A 288 -10.44 -9.46 16.65
C THR A 288 -11.12 -8.17 16.18
N TRP A 289 -12.23 -8.28 15.47
CA TRP A 289 -13.01 -7.11 15.04
C TRP A 289 -13.44 -6.20 16.19
N ASP A 290 -13.83 -6.78 17.34
CA ASP A 290 -14.21 -6.00 18.51
C ASP A 290 -13.03 -5.21 19.08
N ARG A 291 -11.81 -5.76 19.00
CA ARG A 291 -10.58 -5.07 19.41
C ARG A 291 -10.28 -3.89 18.49
N PHE A 292 -10.45 -4.08 17.17
CA PHE A 292 -10.31 -3.00 16.20
C PHE A 292 -11.32 -1.89 16.45
N GLU A 293 -12.58 -2.22 16.67
CA GLU A 293 -13.62 -1.25 16.97
C GLU A 293 -13.35 -0.48 18.28
N GLN A 294 -12.86 -1.17 19.31
CA GLN A 294 -12.44 -0.54 20.56
C GLN A 294 -11.27 0.44 20.34
N LEU A 295 -10.27 0.07 19.54
CA LEU A 295 -9.17 0.96 19.18
C LEU A 295 -9.71 2.24 18.50
N VAL A 296 -10.52 2.07 17.44
CA VAL A 296 -11.07 3.18 16.68
C VAL A 296 -11.92 4.09 17.58
N SER A 297 -12.82 3.53 18.40
CA SER A 297 -13.64 4.30 19.34
C SER A 297 -12.79 5.13 20.30
N LYS A 298 -11.77 4.51 20.90
CA LYS A 298 -10.85 5.16 21.84
C LYS A 298 -10.09 6.33 21.21
N MET A 299 -9.55 6.11 20.01
CA MET A 299 -8.81 7.14 19.28
C MET A 299 -9.73 8.28 18.80
N ALA A 300 -10.97 7.96 18.39
CA ALA A 300 -11.96 8.96 18.02
C ALA A 300 -12.35 9.85 19.21
N GLU A 301 -12.54 9.26 20.39
CA GLU A 301 -12.81 10.03 21.62
C GLU A 301 -11.65 10.98 21.96
N ALA A 302 -10.40 10.51 21.86
CA ALA A 302 -9.23 11.34 22.10
C ALA A 302 -9.08 12.46 21.05
N ALA A 303 -9.36 12.18 19.79
CA ALA A 303 -9.41 13.17 18.73
C ALA A 303 -10.48 14.24 18.98
N GLY A 304 -11.69 13.81 19.41
CA GLY A 304 -12.78 14.72 19.79
C GLY A 304 -12.45 15.64 20.96
N ARG A 305 -11.54 15.25 21.84
CA ARG A 305 -11.01 16.09 22.92
C ARG A 305 -9.79 16.94 22.51
N GLY A 306 -9.30 16.80 21.26
CA GLY A 306 -8.11 17.49 20.77
C GLY A 306 -6.78 16.96 21.34
N GLU A 307 -6.77 15.75 21.90
CA GLU A 307 -5.58 15.13 22.49
C GLU A 307 -4.66 14.52 21.44
N ILE A 308 -5.21 14.17 20.28
CA ILE A 308 -4.49 13.61 19.12
C ILE A 308 -4.95 14.24 17.82
N VAL A 309 -4.12 14.12 16.79
CA VAL A 309 -4.40 14.55 15.42
C VAL A 309 -4.47 13.30 14.53
N PRO A 310 -5.67 12.84 14.14
CA PRO A 310 -5.77 11.79 13.12
C PRO A 310 -5.26 12.30 11.78
N VAL A 311 -4.48 11.48 11.08
CA VAL A 311 -3.89 11.79 9.77
C VAL A 311 -3.84 10.54 8.90
N THR A 312 -3.98 10.67 7.59
CA THR A 312 -3.59 9.62 6.65
C THR A 312 -2.07 9.52 6.53
N ASN A 313 -1.55 8.45 5.91
CA ASN A 313 -0.11 8.37 5.67
C ASN A 313 0.38 9.49 4.74
N ALA A 314 -0.40 9.81 3.71
CA ALA A 314 -0.05 10.89 2.79
C ALA A 314 -0.06 12.26 3.49
N GLU A 315 -1.05 12.55 4.33
CA GLU A 315 -1.10 13.81 5.11
C GLU A 315 0.09 13.92 6.06
N PHE A 316 0.42 12.83 6.78
CA PHE A 316 1.60 12.82 7.65
C PHE A 316 2.88 13.08 6.85
N TYR A 317 3.04 12.44 5.68
CA TYR A 317 4.16 12.71 4.80
C TYR A 317 4.22 14.19 4.40
N GLN A 318 3.11 14.79 3.98
CA GLN A 318 3.07 16.21 3.60
C GLN A 318 3.47 17.15 4.75
N LEU A 319 3.05 16.83 5.98
CA LEU A 319 3.39 17.61 7.18
C LEU A 319 4.88 17.57 7.52
N PHE A 320 5.57 16.45 7.25
CA PHE A 320 6.92 16.19 7.73
C PHE A 320 7.98 16.02 6.63
N LYS A 321 7.61 16.10 5.34
CA LYS A 321 8.53 15.86 4.21
C LYS A 321 9.77 16.76 4.14
N ASN A 322 9.73 17.91 4.78
CA ASN A 322 10.87 18.84 4.84
C ASN A 322 11.79 18.58 6.04
N ASP A 323 11.31 17.83 7.04
CA ASP A 323 12.04 17.52 8.28
C ASP A 323 12.61 16.10 8.27
N ILE A 324 11.91 15.17 7.58
CA ILE A 324 12.27 13.76 7.51
C ILE A 324 12.63 13.41 6.06
N PRO A 325 13.84 12.90 5.79
CA PRO A 325 14.24 12.53 4.44
C PRO A 325 13.46 11.32 3.93
N SER A 326 13.23 11.24 2.62
CA SER A 326 12.69 10.02 2.02
C SER A 326 13.68 8.86 2.09
N LEU A 327 15.01 9.14 1.99
CA LEU A 327 16.08 8.17 2.19
C LEU A 327 17.19 8.83 2.99
N ALA A 328 17.54 8.26 4.15
CA ALA A 328 18.74 8.66 4.88
C ALA A 328 19.99 8.19 4.14
N GLU A 329 21.07 8.98 4.22
CA GLU A 329 22.37 8.70 3.61
C GLU A 329 23.04 7.40 4.10
#